data_6602e506b788b1a363c24a21d323caa2
#
_entry.id   6602e506b788b1a363c24a21d323caa2
#
_cell.length_a   1.000
_cell.length_b   1.000
_cell.length_c   1.000
_cell.angle_alpha   90.00
_cell.angle_beta   90.00
_cell.angle_gamma   90.00
#
_symmetry.space_group_name_H-M   'P 1'
#
loop_
_entity.id
_entity.type
_entity.pdbx_description
1 polymer ?
#
loop_
_entity_poly.entity_id
_entity_poly.type
_entity_poly.pdbx_seq_one_letter_code
_entity_poly.pdbx_strand_id
1 'polypeptide(L)'
;MENARKYYEAYDDRYTQVHGENLRWFTSQPSPIVEEVIDLFSISPDGKSLEIGCGEGRDAAYLLNRGFPVLATDISPAAIHYCRENYPQFAAHFRVLDCISGALGEKFDFIYAVAVIHMLVLNEDRAAFYSFIREHLAPSGVALICTMVDGVMERQSDINTEFELQERTHEETGRTVFIAGTSCRVVNFDTFTKEIKDNGLALIRQGVTAIEPDFPQMMYAVVRRA
;
A
#
# COMPACT_ATOMS: atom_id res chain seq x y z
N MET A 1 -5.20 29.29 6.42
CA MET A 1 -4.99 28.26 7.46
C MET A 1 -4.21 27.16 6.77
N GLU A 2 -2.92 26.95 7.14
CA GLU A 2 -2.20 25.77 6.69
C GLU A 2 -2.99 24.55 7.15
N ASN A 3 -3.31 23.65 6.24
CA ASN A 3 -3.86 22.36 6.61
C ASN A 3 -2.83 21.66 7.48
N ALA A 4 -3.19 21.30 8.71
CA ALA A 4 -2.32 20.51 9.56
C ALA A 4 -1.95 19.21 8.81
N ARG A 5 -0.66 18.86 8.82
CA ARG A 5 -0.17 17.61 8.21
C ARG A 5 -0.91 16.41 8.80
N LYS A 6 -1.31 15.50 7.95
CA LYS A 6 -1.93 14.25 8.39
C LYS A 6 -0.85 13.29 8.90
N TYR A 7 -1.14 12.55 9.97
CA TYR A 7 -0.15 11.68 10.61
C TYR A 7 0.50 10.66 9.65
N TYR A 8 -0.25 10.16 8.68
CA TYR A 8 0.29 9.21 7.70
C TYR A 8 1.17 9.86 6.61
N GLU A 9 1.24 11.19 6.54
CA GLU A 9 2.22 11.90 5.70
C GLU A 9 3.65 11.78 6.24
N ALA A 10 3.86 11.28 7.46
CA ALA A 10 5.18 10.95 7.97
C ALA A 10 5.94 9.91 7.13
N TYR A 11 5.23 9.15 6.30
CA TYR A 11 5.86 8.27 5.32
C TYR A 11 6.61 9.02 4.22
N ASP A 12 6.19 10.23 3.85
CA ASP A 12 6.94 11.07 2.91
C ASP A 12 8.27 11.55 3.51
N ASP A 13 8.27 11.92 4.80
CA ASP A 13 9.51 12.24 5.51
C ASP A 13 10.45 11.03 5.56
N ARG A 14 9.92 9.84 5.80
CA ARG A 14 10.70 8.60 5.79
C ARG A 14 11.37 8.34 4.44
N TYR A 15 10.63 8.40 3.34
CA TYR A 15 11.20 8.23 2.00
C TYR A 15 12.24 9.31 1.69
N THR A 16 11.96 10.56 2.03
CA THR A 16 12.90 11.67 1.85
C THR A 16 14.21 11.40 2.60
N GLN A 17 14.14 10.94 3.84
CA GLN A 17 15.30 10.65 4.68
C GLN A 17 16.13 9.47 4.14
N VAL A 18 15.47 8.37 3.77
CA VAL A 18 16.13 7.17 3.25
C VAL A 18 16.78 7.44 1.88
N HIS A 19 16.05 8.08 0.97
CA HIS A 19 16.57 8.38 -0.36
C HIS A 19 17.68 9.44 -0.30
N GLY A 20 17.64 10.37 0.67
CA GLY A 20 18.72 11.34 0.94
C GLY A 20 20.05 10.69 1.33
N GLU A 21 20.01 9.49 1.88
CA GLU A 21 21.18 8.66 2.20
C GLU A 21 21.60 7.73 1.03
N ASN A 22 20.97 7.85 -0.14
CA ASN A 22 21.11 6.93 -1.28
C ASN A 22 20.80 5.46 -0.92
N LEU A 23 19.79 5.25 -0.07
CA LEU A 23 19.31 3.94 0.34
C LEU A 23 17.91 3.71 -0.23
N ARG A 24 17.49 2.44 -0.25
CA ARG A 24 16.13 1.99 -0.52
C ARG A 24 15.51 1.53 0.79
N TRP A 25 14.21 1.72 0.94
CA TRP A 25 13.52 1.23 2.13
C TRP A 25 13.17 -0.25 2.04
N PHE A 26 12.72 -0.70 0.87
CA PHE A 26 12.29 -2.08 0.65
C PHE A 26 13.18 -2.80 -0.39
N THR A 27 13.14 -4.13 -0.35
CA THR A 27 13.78 -4.95 -1.38
C THR A 27 13.09 -4.77 -2.75
N SER A 28 13.77 -5.17 -3.82
CA SER A 28 13.24 -5.08 -5.19
C SER A 28 12.36 -6.28 -5.58
N GLN A 29 12.22 -7.26 -4.69
CA GLN A 29 11.45 -8.45 -5.00
C GLN A 29 9.95 -8.13 -5.00
N PRO A 30 9.21 -8.47 -6.07
CA PRO A 30 7.77 -8.25 -6.13
C PRO A 30 7.06 -9.12 -5.09
N SER A 31 5.88 -8.68 -4.69
CA SER A 31 5.03 -9.38 -3.72
C SER A 31 4.39 -10.62 -4.36
N PRO A 32 4.73 -11.85 -3.95
CA PRO A 32 4.23 -13.07 -4.62
C PRO A 32 2.70 -13.14 -4.65
N ILE A 33 2.04 -12.65 -3.59
CA ILE A 33 0.58 -12.67 -3.47
C ILE A 33 -0.12 -11.87 -4.58
N VAL A 34 0.52 -10.84 -5.14
CA VAL A 34 -0.04 -10.05 -6.25
C VAL A 34 -0.18 -10.93 -7.49
N GLU A 35 0.87 -11.70 -7.83
CA GLU A 35 0.85 -12.64 -8.94
C GLU A 35 -0.11 -13.80 -8.71
N GLU A 36 -0.11 -14.37 -7.50
CA GLU A 36 -1.05 -15.45 -7.11
C GLU A 36 -2.51 -15.02 -7.30
N VAL A 37 -2.86 -13.78 -6.95
CA VAL A 37 -4.23 -13.27 -7.13
C VAL A 37 -4.53 -13.02 -8.60
N ILE A 38 -3.59 -12.51 -9.39
CA ILE A 38 -3.75 -12.35 -10.84
C ILE A 38 -4.08 -13.69 -11.48
N ASP A 39 -3.33 -14.73 -11.16
CA ASP A 39 -3.52 -16.07 -11.73
C ASP A 39 -4.84 -16.68 -11.26
N LEU A 40 -5.11 -16.63 -9.94
CA LEU A 40 -6.29 -17.24 -9.34
C LEU A 40 -7.61 -16.66 -9.87
N PHE A 41 -7.64 -15.36 -10.13
CA PHE A 41 -8.84 -14.66 -10.61
C PHE A 41 -8.80 -14.39 -12.11
N SER A 42 -7.78 -14.90 -12.82
CA SER A 42 -7.60 -14.74 -14.26
C SER A 42 -7.69 -13.27 -14.69
N ILE A 43 -6.98 -12.39 -13.95
CA ILE A 43 -6.98 -10.95 -14.24
C ILE A 43 -6.27 -10.71 -15.57
N SER A 44 -7.01 -10.10 -16.51
CA SER A 44 -6.50 -9.87 -17.85
C SER A 44 -5.42 -8.77 -17.88
N PRO A 45 -4.33 -8.95 -18.64
CA PRO A 45 -3.38 -7.85 -18.90
C PRO A 45 -3.98 -6.74 -19.78
N ASP A 46 -5.16 -6.95 -20.40
CA ASP A 46 -5.88 -5.89 -21.10
C ASP A 46 -6.73 -5.03 -20.17
N GLY A 47 -6.93 -5.48 -18.91
CA GLY A 47 -7.70 -4.77 -17.89
C GLY A 47 -6.86 -3.72 -17.18
N LYS A 48 -7.52 -2.69 -16.64
CA LYS A 48 -6.84 -1.63 -15.87
C LYS A 48 -6.55 -2.08 -14.45
N SER A 49 -5.33 -1.82 -13.99
CA SER A 49 -4.92 -2.08 -12.61
C SER A 49 -4.55 -0.79 -11.88
N LEU A 50 -4.84 -0.75 -10.58
CA LEU A 50 -4.46 0.35 -9.69
C LEU A 50 -3.67 -0.21 -8.51
N GLU A 51 -2.49 0.34 -8.26
CA GLU A 51 -1.76 0.17 -7.02
C GLU A 51 -1.97 1.37 -6.10
N ILE A 52 -2.37 1.10 -4.86
CA ILE A 52 -2.49 2.11 -3.80
C ILE A 52 -1.30 1.93 -2.86
N GLY A 53 -0.53 3.00 -2.64
CA GLY A 53 0.67 2.97 -1.80
C GLY A 53 1.81 2.20 -2.44
N CYS A 54 2.19 2.57 -3.65
CA CYS A 54 3.22 1.85 -4.41
C CYS A 54 4.64 1.97 -3.82
N GLY A 55 4.87 2.91 -2.90
CA GLY A 55 6.18 3.16 -2.31
C GLY A 55 7.25 3.34 -3.38
N GLU A 56 8.29 2.50 -3.35
CA GLU A 56 9.41 2.51 -4.31
C GLU A 56 9.10 1.79 -5.63
N GLY A 57 7.83 1.41 -5.87
CA GLY A 57 7.30 0.97 -7.17
C GLY A 57 7.63 -0.46 -7.58
N ARG A 58 8.05 -1.34 -6.65
CA ARG A 58 8.49 -2.70 -6.98
C ARG A 58 7.42 -3.55 -7.66
N ASP A 59 6.20 -3.56 -7.13
CA ASP A 59 5.09 -4.37 -7.66
C ASP A 59 4.57 -3.77 -8.98
N ALA A 60 4.40 -2.42 -9.04
CA ALA A 60 4.03 -1.74 -10.27
C ALA A 60 5.03 -1.98 -11.39
N ALA A 61 6.33 -1.79 -11.14
CA ALA A 61 7.36 -2.00 -12.16
C ALA A 61 7.39 -3.45 -12.66
N TYR A 62 7.20 -4.41 -11.76
CA TYR A 62 7.11 -5.82 -12.12
C TYR A 62 5.93 -6.09 -13.07
N LEU A 63 4.73 -5.62 -12.73
CA LEU A 63 3.53 -5.82 -13.55
C LEU A 63 3.61 -5.06 -14.88
N LEU A 64 4.10 -3.82 -14.88
CA LEU A 64 4.31 -3.03 -16.10
C LEU A 64 5.28 -3.72 -17.08
N ASN A 65 6.36 -4.33 -16.59
CA ASN A 65 7.27 -5.13 -17.42
C ASN A 65 6.60 -6.38 -18.01
N ARG A 66 5.54 -6.89 -17.40
CA ARG A 66 4.73 -8.01 -17.91
C ARG A 66 3.56 -7.56 -18.81
N GLY A 67 3.46 -6.26 -19.08
CA GLY A 67 2.45 -5.70 -19.96
C GLY A 67 1.09 -5.40 -19.29
N PHE A 68 0.98 -5.46 -17.96
CA PHE A 68 -0.22 -5.02 -17.27
C PHE A 68 -0.25 -3.49 -17.17
N PRO A 69 -1.33 -2.82 -17.60
CA PRO A 69 -1.44 -1.37 -17.48
C PRO A 69 -1.78 -0.97 -16.04
N VAL A 70 -0.77 -0.68 -15.25
CA VAL A 70 -0.91 -0.27 -13.85
C VAL A 70 -0.84 1.24 -13.73
N LEU A 71 -1.79 1.87 -13.04
CA LEU A 71 -1.63 3.19 -12.42
C LEU A 71 -1.13 2.97 -10.99
N ALA A 72 0.09 3.37 -10.71
CA ALA A 72 0.70 3.24 -9.40
C ALA A 72 0.62 4.58 -8.65
N THR A 73 0.07 4.55 -7.43
CA THR A 73 -0.17 5.77 -6.65
C THR A 73 0.42 5.67 -5.26
N ASP A 74 0.93 6.78 -4.77
CA ASP A 74 1.36 6.94 -3.37
C ASP A 74 1.05 8.35 -2.90
N ILE A 75 0.83 8.53 -1.60
CA ILE A 75 0.67 9.86 -1.01
C ILE A 75 1.99 10.63 -0.99
N SER A 76 3.12 9.93 -0.93
CA SER A 76 4.46 10.51 -0.84
C SER A 76 4.95 11.02 -2.19
N PRO A 77 5.15 12.35 -2.35
CA PRO A 77 5.87 12.90 -3.49
C PRO A 77 7.30 12.35 -3.64
N ALA A 78 8.00 12.08 -2.53
CA ALA A 78 9.36 11.54 -2.54
C ALA A 78 9.39 10.12 -3.12
N ALA A 79 8.44 9.25 -2.74
CA ALA A 79 8.31 7.91 -3.30
C ALA A 79 8.02 7.96 -4.81
N ILE A 80 7.07 8.80 -5.24
CA ILE A 80 6.75 8.95 -6.67
C ILE A 80 7.91 9.53 -7.48
N HIS A 81 8.66 10.47 -6.91
CA HIS A 81 9.86 11.00 -7.55
C HIS A 81 10.90 9.88 -7.76
N TYR A 82 11.18 9.11 -6.71
CA TYR A 82 12.05 7.92 -6.78
C TYR A 82 11.60 6.95 -7.89
N CYS A 83 10.32 6.61 -7.95
CA CYS A 83 9.78 5.72 -8.98
C CYS A 83 10.03 6.24 -10.38
N ARG A 84 9.78 7.52 -10.64
CA ARG A 84 9.96 8.14 -11.95
C ARG A 84 11.43 8.19 -12.39
N GLU A 85 12.36 8.36 -11.45
CA GLU A 85 13.80 8.35 -11.74
C GLU A 85 14.33 6.93 -11.99
N ASN A 86 13.87 5.95 -11.21
CA ASN A 86 14.36 4.57 -11.30
C ASN A 86 13.65 3.73 -12.37
N TYR A 87 12.44 4.15 -12.78
CA TYR A 87 11.67 3.50 -13.85
C TYR A 87 11.24 4.52 -14.92
N PRO A 88 12.18 5.21 -15.60
CA PRO A 88 11.86 6.32 -16.51
C PRO A 88 10.96 5.90 -17.68
N GLN A 89 11.05 4.63 -18.14
CA GLN A 89 10.18 4.07 -19.18
C GLN A 89 8.71 3.98 -18.72
N PHE A 90 8.45 3.98 -17.42
CA PHE A 90 7.13 3.90 -16.81
C PHE A 90 6.75 5.17 -16.03
N ALA A 91 7.49 6.26 -16.17
CA ALA A 91 7.30 7.48 -15.37
C ALA A 91 5.87 8.02 -15.39
N ALA A 92 5.15 7.88 -16.52
CA ALA A 92 3.76 8.31 -16.67
C ALA A 92 2.75 7.47 -15.85
N HIS A 93 3.14 6.30 -15.41
CA HIS A 93 2.30 5.39 -14.61
C HIS A 93 2.32 5.69 -13.12
N PHE A 94 3.25 6.52 -12.64
CA PHE A 94 3.39 6.88 -11.22
C PHE A 94 2.77 8.24 -10.92
N ARG A 95 1.87 8.30 -9.92
CA ARG A 95 1.13 9.51 -9.58
C ARG A 95 1.03 9.71 -8.07
N VAL A 96 1.25 10.95 -7.61
CA VAL A 96 0.93 11.32 -6.23
C VAL A 96 -0.58 11.34 -6.06
N LEU A 97 -1.08 10.59 -5.09
CA LEU A 97 -2.51 10.50 -4.75
C LEU A 97 -2.69 10.10 -3.29
N ASP A 98 -3.43 10.89 -2.54
CA ASP A 98 -3.98 10.51 -1.25
C ASP A 98 -5.30 9.78 -1.47
N CYS A 99 -5.34 8.47 -1.27
CA CYS A 99 -6.55 7.67 -1.43
C CYS A 99 -7.63 7.93 -0.36
N ILE A 100 -7.30 8.68 0.71
CA ILE A 100 -8.25 9.03 1.77
C ILE A 100 -9.11 10.23 1.37
N SER A 101 -8.53 11.20 0.67
CA SER A 101 -9.21 12.46 0.29
C SER A 101 -9.32 12.69 -1.22
N GLY A 102 -8.59 11.90 -2.01
CA GLY A 102 -8.58 12.01 -3.47
C GLY A 102 -9.60 11.13 -4.16
N ALA A 103 -9.71 11.31 -5.47
CA ALA A 103 -10.54 10.49 -6.34
C ALA A 103 -9.91 10.35 -7.73
N LEU A 104 -10.28 9.28 -8.44
CA LEU A 104 -9.93 9.03 -9.84
C LEU A 104 -11.20 8.99 -10.69
N GLY A 105 -11.12 9.48 -11.93
CA GLY A 105 -12.26 9.50 -12.86
C GLY A 105 -12.53 8.17 -13.58
N GLU A 106 -11.92 7.06 -13.13
CA GLU A 106 -11.97 5.78 -13.80
C GLU A 106 -12.15 4.61 -12.83
N LYS A 107 -12.48 3.45 -13.38
CA LYS A 107 -12.62 2.18 -12.66
C LYS A 107 -11.53 1.23 -13.07
N PHE A 108 -11.21 0.30 -12.16
CA PHE A 108 -10.13 -0.67 -12.32
C PHE A 108 -10.65 -2.10 -12.16
N ASP A 109 -10.17 -2.99 -13.00
CA ASP A 109 -10.49 -4.40 -12.93
C ASP A 109 -9.75 -5.11 -11.80
N PHE A 110 -8.55 -4.60 -11.48
CA PHE A 110 -7.75 -5.03 -10.35
C PHE A 110 -7.26 -3.82 -9.54
N ILE A 111 -7.52 -3.83 -8.25
CA ILE A 111 -6.93 -2.87 -7.29
C ILE A 111 -6.10 -3.66 -6.29
N TYR A 112 -4.89 -3.22 -6.00
CA TYR A 112 -4.10 -3.85 -4.95
C TYR A 112 -3.41 -2.81 -4.06
N ALA A 113 -3.32 -3.15 -2.79
CA ALA A 113 -2.66 -2.35 -1.76
C ALA A 113 -1.88 -3.29 -0.85
N VAL A 114 -0.56 -3.25 -0.95
CA VAL A 114 0.34 -4.11 -0.18
C VAL A 114 1.05 -3.28 0.88
N ALA A 115 0.86 -3.65 2.15
CA ALA A 115 1.44 -2.92 3.29
C ALA A 115 1.01 -1.44 3.37
N VAL A 116 -0.28 -1.14 3.19
CA VAL A 116 -0.82 0.23 3.22
C VAL A 116 -1.77 0.45 4.40
N ILE A 117 -2.83 -0.35 4.53
CA ILE A 117 -3.90 -0.07 5.50
C ILE A 117 -3.44 -0.05 6.97
N HIS A 118 -2.34 -0.72 7.29
CA HIS A 118 -1.77 -0.65 8.63
C HIS A 118 -1.19 0.73 8.97
N MET A 119 -0.92 1.57 7.98
CA MET A 119 -0.48 2.95 8.18
C MET A 119 -1.61 3.85 8.69
N LEU A 120 -2.88 3.45 8.45
CA LEU A 120 -4.07 4.19 8.82
C LEU A 120 -4.55 3.76 10.22
N VAL A 121 -4.42 4.66 11.19
CA VAL A 121 -4.75 4.40 12.61
C VAL A 121 -6.20 4.72 12.91
N LEU A 122 -6.73 5.84 12.40
CA LEU A 122 -8.08 6.30 12.70
C LEU A 122 -9.14 5.49 11.92
N ASN A 123 -10.28 5.25 12.56
CA ASN A 123 -11.37 4.49 11.93
C ASN A 123 -11.93 5.18 10.68
N GLU A 124 -12.04 6.50 10.71
CA GLU A 124 -12.49 7.30 9.57
C GLU A 124 -11.56 7.18 8.35
N ASP A 125 -10.24 7.18 8.55
CA ASP A 125 -9.28 7.04 7.45
C ASP A 125 -9.32 5.62 6.87
N ARG A 126 -9.45 4.59 7.72
CA ARG A 126 -9.63 3.21 7.28
C ARG A 126 -10.92 3.03 6.50
N ALA A 127 -12.03 3.62 6.97
CA ALA A 127 -13.30 3.60 6.24
C ALA A 127 -13.20 4.34 4.88
N ALA A 128 -12.49 5.47 4.82
CA ALA A 128 -12.24 6.18 3.58
C ALA A 128 -11.41 5.34 2.59
N PHE A 129 -10.38 4.63 3.06
CA PHE A 129 -9.60 3.71 2.25
C PHE A 129 -10.46 2.60 1.62
N TYR A 130 -11.31 1.93 2.39
CA TYR A 130 -12.22 0.90 1.83
C TYR A 130 -13.24 1.51 0.87
N SER A 131 -13.76 2.72 1.19
CA SER A 131 -14.68 3.44 0.30
C SER A 131 -14.02 3.80 -1.02
N PHE A 132 -12.75 4.25 -0.99
CA PHE A 132 -11.98 4.52 -2.20
C PHE A 132 -11.86 3.25 -3.07
N ILE A 133 -11.50 2.11 -2.49
CA ILE A 133 -11.45 0.84 -3.22
C ILE A 133 -12.82 0.52 -3.83
N ARG A 134 -13.88 0.53 -3.04
CA ARG A 134 -15.25 0.23 -3.53
C ARG A 134 -15.66 1.16 -4.66
N GLU A 135 -15.35 2.45 -4.57
CA GLU A 135 -15.73 3.45 -5.56
C GLU A 135 -14.95 3.33 -6.86
N HIS A 136 -13.70 2.86 -6.83
CA HIS A 136 -12.86 2.73 -8.02
C HIS A 136 -12.80 1.31 -8.58
N LEU A 137 -13.33 0.32 -7.89
CA LEU A 137 -13.41 -1.05 -8.39
C LEU A 137 -14.50 -1.17 -9.47
N ALA A 138 -14.18 -1.80 -10.60
CA ALA A 138 -15.14 -2.14 -11.64
C ALA A 138 -16.20 -3.13 -11.10
N PRO A 139 -17.40 -3.23 -11.70
CA PRO A 139 -18.45 -4.12 -11.20
C PRO A 139 -18.03 -5.59 -11.05
N SER A 140 -17.20 -6.11 -11.96
CA SER A 140 -16.62 -7.45 -11.92
C SER A 140 -15.20 -7.49 -11.36
N GLY A 141 -14.67 -6.34 -10.93
CA GLY A 141 -13.30 -6.19 -10.48
C GLY A 141 -13.01 -6.92 -9.15
N VAL A 142 -11.73 -7.10 -8.90
CA VAL A 142 -11.20 -7.75 -7.69
C VAL A 142 -10.21 -6.80 -7.02
N ALA A 143 -10.24 -6.71 -5.69
CA ALA A 143 -9.21 -5.98 -4.96
C ALA A 143 -8.47 -6.90 -3.99
N LEU A 144 -7.14 -6.73 -3.91
CA LEU A 144 -6.24 -7.36 -2.96
C LEU A 144 -5.81 -6.33 -1.92
N ILE A 145 -6.00 -6.62 -0.65
CA ILE A 145 -5.57 -5.78 0.47
C ILE A 145 -4.66 -6.62 1.35
N CYS A 146 -3.39 -6.23 1.47
CA CYS A 146 -2.43 -6.87 2.36
C CYS A 146 -2.05 -5.92 3.51
N THR A 147 -1.95 -6.46 4.71
CA THR A 147 -1.59 -5.72 5.91
C THR A 147 -0.62 -6.52 6.77
N MET A 148 0.15 -5.83 7.61
CA MET A 148 1.14 -6.46 8.48
C MET A 148 0.50 -7.47 9.45
N VAL A 149 1.31 -8.40 9.91
CA VAL A 149 1.12 -9.42 10.94
C VAL A 149 0.25 -10.64 10.55
N ASP A 150 0.13 -11.57 11.50
CA ASP A 150 -0.39 -12.94 11.33
C ASP A 150 -1.92 -13.06 11.46
N GLY A 151 -2.62 -11.96 11.76
CA GLY A 151 -4.08 -11.97 11.95
C GLY A 151 -4.56 -12.30 13.37
N VAL A 152 -3.67 -12.35 14.34
CA VAL A 152 -4.01 -12.58 15.76
C VAL A 152 -3.82 -11.32 16.59
N MET A 153 -2.74 -10.57 16.32
CA MET A 153 -2.35 -9.40 17.10
C MET A 153 -3.21 -8.18 16.77
N GLU A 154 -3.54 -7.39 17.79
CA GLU A 154 -4.10 -6.04 17.65
C GLU A 154 -3.27 -5.04 18.42
N ARG A 155 -2.86 -3.96 17.78
CA ARG A 155 -2.21 -2.80 18.41
C ARG A 155 -2.30 -1.58 17.50
N GLN A 156 -2.12 -0.40 18.09
CA GLN A 156 -1.98 0.84 17.35
C GLN A 156 -0.95 1.76 17.99
N SER A 157 -0.29 2.60 17.17
CA SER A 157 0.61 3.65 17.64
C SER A 157 -0.16 4.89 18.09
N ASP A 158 0.53 5.76 18.85
CA ASP A 158 0.06 7.12 19.12
C ASP A 158 0.32 8.00 17.90
N ILE A 159 -0.72 8.58 17.31
CA ILE A 159 -0.61 9.43 16.10
C ILE A 159 0.07 10.78 16.34
N ASN A 160 0.47 11.10 17.55
CA ASN A 160 1.14 12.36 17.85
C ASN A 160 2.67 12.28 17.73
N THR A 161 3.23 11.08 17.51
CA THR A 161 4.68 10.84 17.51
C THR A 161 5.24 10.38 16.17
N GLU A 162 4.41 10.34 15.11
CA GLU A 162 4.81 9.78 13.80
C GLU A 162 5.94 10.53 13.11
N PHE A 163 6.01 11.83 13.33
CA PHE A 163 7.05 12.68 12.75
C PHE A 163 8.35 12.71 13.58
N GLU A 164 8.36 12.10 14.75
CA GLU A 164 9.56 12.01 15.58
C GLU A 164 10.59 11.10 14.93
N LEU A 165 11.84 11.57 14.92
CA LEU A 165 12.94 10.77 14.40
C LEU A 165 13.23 9.58 15.31
N GLN A 166 13.28 8.42 14.72
CA GLN A 166 13.63 7.15 15.37
C GLN A 166 14.88 6.57 14.75
N GLU A 167 15.74 6.04 15.58
CA GLU A 167 16.88 5.25 15.12
C GLU A 167 16.40 3.89 14.61
N ARG A 168 16.83 3.54 13.41
CA ARG A 168 16.56 2.24 12.78
C ARG A 168 17.82 1.69 12.14
N THR A 169 17.93 0.38 12.11
CA THR A 169 18.95 -0.30 11.31
C THR A 169 18.36 -0.58 9.93
N HIS A 170 19.03 -0.08 8.89
CA HIS A 170 18.68 -0.39 7.51
C HIS A 170 19.03 -1.85 7.22
N GLU A 171 18.05 -2.67 6.86
CA GLU A 171 18.20 -4.13 6.84
C GLU A 171 19.24 -4.60 5.82
N GLU A 172 19.23 -4.02 4.62
CA GLU A 172 20.13 -4.44 3.53
C GLU A 172 21.60 -4.06 3.80
N THR A 173 21.86 -2.90 4.41
CA THR A 173 23.24 -2.38 4.58
C THR A 173 23.76 -2.48 6.01
N GLY A 174 22.92 -2.75 6.99
CA GLY A 174 23.26 -2.72 8.41
C GLY A 174 23.58 -1.34 8.98
N ARG A 175 23.37 -0.26 8.17
CA ARG A 175 23.64 1.12 8.61
C ARG A 175 22.55 1.62 9.55
N THR A 176 22.95 2.40 10.53
CA THR A 176 22.01 3.18 11.35
C THR A 176 21.51 4.37 10.55
N VAL A 177 20.18 4.53 10.51
CA VAL A 177 19.48 5.65 9.88
C VAL A 177 18.51 6.29 10.87
N PHE A 178 18.31 7.60 10.76
CA PHE A 178 17.31 8.34 11.55
C PHE A 178 16.16 8.73 10.65
N ILE A 179 15.00 8.14 10.90
CA ILE A 179 13.81 8.28 10.04
C ILE A 179 12.56 8.53 10.87
N ALA A 180 11.55 9.13 10.26
CA ALA A 180 10.26 9.36 10.88
C ALA A 180 9.66 8.04 11.40
N GLY A 181 9.08 8.09 12.59
CA GLY A 181 8.52 6.94 13.31
C GLY A 181 7.43 6.22 12.53
N THR A 182 6.58 7.00 11.88
CA THR A 182 5.38 6.57 11.14
C THR A 182 4.33 5.84 11.96
N SER A 183 3.10 5.93 11.51
CA SER A 183 1.94 5.32 12.19
C SER A 183 1.80 3.83 11.86
N CYS A 184 1.23 3.08 12.80
CA CYS A 184 0.93 1.68 12.59
C CYS A 184 -0.29 1.25 13.40
N ARG A 185 -1.27 0.65 12.74
CA ARG A 185 -2.36 -0.09 13.37
C ARG A 185 -2.49 -1.45 12.73
N VAL A 186 -2.26 -2.49 13.52
CA VAL A 186 -2.48 -3.87 13.13
C VAL A 186 -3.74 -4.40 13.81
N VAL A 187 -4.48 -5.23 13.10
CA VAL A 187 -5.77 -5.80 13.52
C VAL A 187 -5.76 -7.30 13.28
N ASN A 188 -6.62 -8.03 14.01
CA ASN A 188 -6.83 -9.45 13.77
C ASN A 188 -7.77 -9.71 12.57
N PHE A 189 -7.94 -10.98 12.19
CA PHE A 189 -8.81 -11.37 11.07
C PHE A 189 -10.28 -11.00 11.28
N ASP A 190 -10.80 -11.05 12.51
CA ASP A 190 -12.21 -10.73 12.79
C ASP A 190 -12.46 -9.23 12.57
N THR A 191 -11.59 -8.38 13.10
CA THR A 191 -11.64 -6.92 12.90
C THR A 191 -11.45 -6.58 11.42
N PHE A 192 -10.46 -7.19 10.74
CA PHE A 192 -10.23 -6.96 9.31
C PHE A 192 -11.43 -7.34 8.45
N THR A 193 -12.02 -8.51 8.70
CA THR A 193 -13.23 -8.99 8.02
C THR A 193 -14.43 -8.07 8.28
N LYS A 194 -14.58 -7.61 9.53
CA LYS A 194 -15.65 -6.68 9.89
C LYS A 194 -15.51 -5.34 9.17
N GLU A 195 -14.32 -4.76 9.16
CA GLU A 195 -14.06 -3.50 8.45
C GLU A 195 -14.41 -3.61 6.95
N ILE A 196 -13.98 -4.70 6.28
CA ILE A 196 -14.29 -4.97 4.87
C ILE A 196 -15.81 -4.96 4.63
N LYS A 197 -16.55 -5.70 5.45
CA LYS A 197 -18.03 -5.84 5.31
C LYS A 197 -18.76 -4.53 5.61
N ASP A 198 -18.38 -3.86 6.70
CA ASP A 198 -19.02 -2.60 7.12
C ASP A 198 -18.87 -1.49 6.07
N ASN A 199 -17.84 -1.58 5.22
CA ASN A 199 -17.58 -0.61 4.15
C ASN A 199 -18.10 -1.06 2.76
N GLY A 200 -18.99 -2.06 2.71
CA GLY A 200 -19.70 -2.48 1.49
C GLY A 200 -18.83 -3.24 0.49
N LEU A 201 -17.87 -4.00 1.02
CA LEU A 201 -17.08 -4.96 0.26
C LEU A 201 -17.40 -6.39 0.70
N ALA A 202 -17.42 -7.31 -0.26
CA ALA A 202 -17.61 -8.73 -0.02
C ALA A 202 -16.24 -9.43 0.04
N LEU A 203 -15.96 -10.09 1.15
CA LEU A 203 -14.77 -10.91 1.32
C LEU A 203 -14.92 -12.20 0.49
N ILE A 204 -13.96 -12.46 -0.41
CA ILE A 204 -13.92 -13.64 -1.28
C ILE A 204 -12.91 -14.66 -0.76
N ARG A 205 -11.76 -14.19 -0.32
CA ARG A 205 -10.65 -15.01 0.20
C ARG A 205 -9.85 -14.23 1.22
N GLN A 206 -9.29 -14.93 2.19
CA GLN A 206 -8.30 -14.35 3.12
C GLN A 206 -7.29 -15.42 3.53
N GLY A 207 -6.16 -14.98 4.03
CA GLY A 207 -5.10 -15.85 4.52
C GLY A 207 -3.88 -15.05 4.98
N VAL A 208 -2.79 -15.78 5.15
CA VAL A 208 -1.47 -15.22 5.47
C VAL A 208 -0.55 -15.48 4.30
N THR A 209 0.30 -14.51 3.98
CA THR A 209 1.36 -14.57 2.99
C THR A 209 2.65 -14.00 3.58
N ALA A 210 3.74 -14.07 2.81
CA ALA A 210 5.03 -13.47 3.18
C ALA A 210 5.63 -12.72 1.98
N ILE A 211 6.40 -11.68 2.28
CA ILE A 211 7.22 -10.94 1.31
C ILE A 211 8.60 -10.81 1.95
N GLU A 212 9.44 -11.80 1.71
CA GLU A 212 10.76 -11.88 2.32
C GLU A 212 11.75 -10.87 1.71
N PRO A 213 12.63 -10.28 2.51
CA PRO A 213 12.72 -10.35 3.97
C PRO A 213 11.84 -9.31 4.69
N ASP A 214 11.21 -8.36 3.96
CA ASP A 214 10.55 -7.16 4.52
C ASP A 214 9.36 -7.50 5.43
N PHE A 215 8.56 -8.47 5.02
CA PHE A 215 7.33 -8.87 5.72
C PHE A 215 7.20 -10.38 5.79
N PRO A 216 7.79 -11.03 6.80
CA PRO A 216 7.73 -12.50 6.95
C PRO A 216 6.32 -13.04 7.22
N GLN A 217 5.41 -12.18 7.66
CA GLN A 217 3.99 -12.50 7.84
C GLN A 217 3.11 -11.30 7.50
N MET A 218 2.18 -11.51 6.58
CA MET A 218 1.16 -10.52 6.21
C MET A 218 -0.20 -11.19 6.09
N MET A 219 -1.23 -10.60 6.69
CA MET A 219 -2.61 -10.92 6.34
C MET A 219 -2.93 -10.38 4.96
N TYR A 220 -3.76 -11.11 4.22
CA TYR A 220 -4.38 -10.60 3.01
C TYR A 220 -5.88 -10.88 2.97
N ALA A 221 -6.59 -10.04 2.25
CA ALA A 221 -7.97 -10.25 1.85
C ALA A 221 -8.12 -9.94 0.37
N VAL A 222 -8.86 -10.82 -0.34
CA VAL A 222 -9.35 -10.56 -1.68
C VAL A 222 -10.82 -10.23 -1.59
N VAL A 223 -11.23 -9.11 -2.17
CA VAL A 223 -12.58 -8.57 -2.02
C VAL A 223 -13.18 -8.17 -3.37
N ARG A 224 -14.52 -8.09 -3.42
CA ARG A 224 -15.31 -7.49 -4.50
C ARG A 224 -16.29 -6.47 -3.94
N ARG A 225 -16.94 -5.73 -4.80
CA ARG A 225 -18.11 -4.92 -4.39
C ARG A 225 -19.21 -5.87 -3.88
N ALA A 226 -19.83 -5.50 -2.74
CA ALA A 226 -20.98 -6.23 -2.19
C ALA A 226 -22.25 -6.03 -3.02
#